data_4db1b367e65deb5338c532541d01a21f
#
_entry.id   4db1b367e65deb5338c532541d01a21f
#
_cell.length_a   1.000
_cell.length_b   1.000
_cell.length_c   1.000
_cell.angle_alpha   90.00
_cell.angle_beta   90.00
_cell.angle_gamma   90.00
#
_symmetry.space_group_name_H-M   'P 1'
#
loop_
_entity.id
_entity.type
_entity.pdbx_description
1 polymer ?
#
loop_
_entity_poly.entity_id
_entity_poly.type
_entity_poly.pdbx_seq_one_letter_code
_entity_poly.pdbx_strand_id
1 'polypeptide(L)'
;MKKALAAVSDGTRLKMLCLLVGCEKCACVLPKKVGTSQPAVSQHLKVLREAGLVRMRKDGKKRIYSISSKGKKVLSDISEW
;
A
#
# COMPACT_ATOMS: atom_id res chain seq x y z
N MET A 1 -11.00 -11.67 -4.71
CA MET A 1 -11.44 -10.27 -4.71
C MET A 1 -11.85 -9.73 -3.35
N LYS A 2 -12.43 -10.55 -2.48
CA LYS A 2 -12.85 -10.09 -1.15
C LYS A 2 -11.72 -9.50 -0.32
N LYS A 3 -10.54 -10.11 -0.32
CA LYS A 3 -9.38 -9.58 0.43
C LYS A 3 -8.92 -8.24 -0.12
N ALA A 4 -8.92 -8.10 -1.43
CA ALA A 4 -8.50 -6.85 -2.06
C ALA A 4 -9.47 -5.72 -1.76
N LEU A 5 -10.79 -5.99 -1.84
CA LEU A 5 -11.80 -4.99 -1.51
C LEU A 5 -11.74 -4.58 -0.03
N ALA A 6 -11.56 -5.57 0.86
CA ALA A 6 -11.43 -5.29 2.28
C ALA A 6 -10.19 -4.42 2.56
N ALA A 7 -9.08 -4.71 1.86
CA ALA A 7 -7.85 -3.95 2.05
C ALA A 7 -7.99 -2.49 1.64
N VAL A 8 -8.74 -2.20 0.57
CA VAL A 8 -8.91 -0.81 0.10
C VAL A 8 -10.14 -0.11 0.67
N SER A 9 -10.94 -0.78 1.48
CA SER A 9 -12.07 -0.15 2.14
C SER A 9 -11.63 0.85 3.22
N ASP A 10 -10.40 0.71 3.71
CA ASP A 10 -9.81 1.65 4.65
C ASP A 10 -9.19 2.81 3.87
N GLY A 11 -9.59 4.05 4.19
CA GLY A 11 -9.11 5.25 3.50
C GLY A 11 -7.60 5.43 3.57
N THR A 12 -6.98 5.08 4.70
CA THR A 12 -5.54 5.18 4.88
C THR A 12 -4.81 4.20 3.97
N ARG A 13 -5.30 2.95 3.89
CA ARG A 13 -4.70 1.94 3.02
C ARG A 13 -4.83 2.33 1.55
N LEU A 14 -5.98 2.87 1.17
CA LEU A 14 -6.19 3.34 -0.21
C LEU A 14 -5.22 4.47 -0.54
N LYS A 15 -5.04 5.42 0.38
CA LYS A 15 -4.08 6.52 0.21
C LYS A 15 -2.65 5.99 0.03
N MET A 16 -2.28 4.97 0.81
CA MET A 16 -0.96 4.35 0.69
C MET A 16 -0.75 3.73 -0.69
N LEU A 17 -1.76 3.03 -1.22
CA LEU A 17 -1.69 2.47 -2.57
C LEU A 17 -1.48 3.58 -3.60
N CYS A 18 -2.24 4.66 -3.49
CA CYS A 18 -2.11 5.79 -4.42
C CYS A 18 -0.70 6.38 -4.39
N LEU A 19 -0.10 6.49 -3.21
CA LEU A 19 1.26 7.00 -3.08
C LEU A 19 2.30 6.10 -3.76
N LEU A 20 2.03 4.81 -3.86
CA LEU A 20 2.96 3.85 -4.46
C LEU A 20 2.82 3.74 -5.98
N VAL A 21 1.76 4.32 -6.57
CA VAL A 21 1.53 4.23 -8.02
C VAL A 21 2.66 4.87 -8.82
N GLY A 22 3.16 6.01 -8.38
CA GLY A 22 4.18 6.75 -9.12
C GLY A 22 5.57 6.18 -8.99
N CYS A 23 5.92 5.67 -7.81
CA CYS A 23 7.23 5.11 -7.55
C CYS A 23 7.22 4.33 -6.24
N GLU A 24 8.17 3.42 -6.10
CA GLU A 24 8.34 2.69 -4.85
C GLU A 24 8.79 3.63 -3.73
N LYS A 25 8.47 3.28 -2.49
CA LYS A 25 8.80 4.10 -1.33
C LYS A 25 9.26 3.23 -0.16
N CYS A 26 10.17 3.78 0.62
CA CYS A 26 10.56 3.16 1.89
C CYS A 26 9.41 3.27 2.89
N ALA A 27 9.20 2.22 3.68
CA ALA A 27 8.18 2.24 4.73
C ALA A 27 8.38 3.40 5.72
N CYS A 28 9.60 3.86 5.89
CA CYS A 28 9.93 4.93 6.84
C CYS A 28 9.38 6.31 6.43
N VAL A 29 9.06 6.52 5.15
CA VAL A 29 8.54 7.82 4.71
C VAL A 29 7.01 7.88 4.71
N LEU A 30 6.35 6.74 4.82
CA LEU A 30 4.89 6.67 4.72
C LEU A 30 4.15 7.31 5.90
N PRO A 31 4.60 7.19 7.16
CA PRO A 31 3.87 7.78 8.27
C PRO A 31 3.60 9.27 8.11
N LYS A 32 4.60 10.03 7.67
CA LYS A 32 4.43 11.47 7.45
C LYS A 32 3.45 11.75 6.31
N LYS A 33 3.53 10.96 5.24
CA LYS A 33 2.70 11.19 4.05
C LYS A 33 1.24 10.86 4.28
N VAL A 34 0.94 9.88 5.13
CA VAL A 34 -0.45 9.49 5.40
C VAL A 34 -0.97 10.01 6.74
N GLY A 35 -0.11 10.63 7.53
CA GLY A 35 -0.53 11.26 8.79
C GLY A 35 -0.86 10.28 9.90
N THR A 36 -0.12 9.17 9.99
CA THR A 36 -0.32 8.19 11.06
C THR A 36 1.02 7.68 11.58
N SER A 37 0.98 6.81 12.59
CA SER A 37 2.19 6.30 13.23
C SER A 37 2.86 5.19 12.42
N GLN A 38 4.15 4.94 12.68
CA GLN A 38 4.88 3.86 12.05
C GLN A 38 4.25 2.48 12.32
N PRO A 39 3.85 2.14 13.57
CA PRO A 39 3.15 0.87 13.81
C PRO A 39 1.86 0.71 13.00
N ALA A 40 1.08 1.79 12.86
CA ALA A 40 -0.13 1.75 12.06
C ALA A 40 0.18 1.53 10.59
N VAL A 41 1.20 2.22 10.05
CA VAL A 41 1.66 2.02 8.68
C VAL A 41 2.08 0.57 8.45
N SER A 42 2.84 -0.01 9.39
CA SER A 42 3.29 -1.39 9.29
C SER A 42 2.10 -2.36 9.22
N GLN A 43 1.07 -2.13 10.03
CA GLN A 43 -0.14 -2.95 10.00
C GLN A 43 -0.88 -2.82 8.67
N HIS A 44 -1.02 -1.61 8.16
CA HIS A 44 -1.68 -1.38 6.87
C HIS A 44 -0.92 -2.03 5.72
N LEU A 45 0.42 -1.92 5.72
CA LEU A 45 1.26 -2.55 4.70
C LEU A 45 1.13 -4.07 4.74
N LYS A 46 1.05 -4.64 5.94
CA LYS A 46 0.86 -6.08 6.09
C LYS A 46 -0.45 -6.53 5.44
N VAL A 47 -1.54 -5.82 5.69
CA VAL A 47 -2.84 -6.12 5.09
C VAL A 47 -2.78 -6.03 3.57
N LEU A 48 -2.19 -4.95 3.05
CA LEU A 48 -2.03 -4.76 1.61
C LEU A 48 -1.19 -5.85 0.97
N ARG A 49 -0.11 -6.25 1.64
CA ARG A 49 0.79 -7.30 1.16
C ARG A 49 0.11 -8.66 1.14
N GLU A 50 -0.63 -9.00 2.19
CA GLU A 50 -1.37 -10.26 2.26
C GLU A 50 -2.48 -10.33 1.21
N ALA A 51 -3.04 -9.20 0.82
CA ALA A 51 -4.02 -9.11 -0.25
C ALA A 51 -3.38 -9.14 -1.64
N GLY A 52 -2.05 -9.10 -1.73
CA GLY A 52 -1.33 -9.12 -3.00
C GLY A 52 -1.32 -7.79 -3.73
N LEU A 53 -1.62 -6.69 -3.05
CA LEU A 53 -1.72 -5.36 -3.66
C LEU A 53 -0.40 -4.62 -3.69
N VAL A 54 0.53 -4.98 -2.82
CA VAL A 54 1.86 -4.38 -2.79
C VAL A 54 2.92 -5.47 -2.72
N ARG A 55 4.13 -5.12 -3.17
CA ARG A 55 5.32 -5.95 -3.08
C ARG A 55 6.31 -5.26 -2.16
N MET A 56 7.19 -6.05 -1.55
CA MET A 56 8.22 -5.54 -0.67
C MET A 56 9.57 -6.15 -1.06
N ARG A 57 10.61 -5.32 -1.09
CA ARG A 57 11.97 -5.79 -1.20
C ARG A 57 12.81 -5.16 -0.09
N LYS A 58 13.84 -5.84 0.32
CA LYS A 58 14.78 -5.30 1.30
C LYS A 58 15.95 -4.65 0.59
N ASP A 59 16.33 -3.46 1.07
CA ASP A 59 17.49 -2.74 0.60
C ASP A 59 18.29 -2.34 1.83
N GLY A 60 19.25 -3.19 2.20
CA GLY A 60 19.96 -3.04 3.46
C GLY A 60 19.00 -3.20 4.64
N LYS A 61 18.90 -2.19 5.48
CA LYS A 61 17.97 -2.16 6.61
C LYS A 61 16.60 -1.61 6.23
N LYS A 62 16.45 -1.13 5.00
CA LYS A 62 15.20 -0.50 4.54
C LYS A 62 14.28 -1.54 3.91
N ARG A 63 12.99 -1.32 4.09
CA ARG A 63 11.95 -2.10 3.41
C ARG A 63 11.30 -1.19 2.39
N ILE A 64 11.44 -1.56 1.13
CA ILE A 64 10.94 -0.76 0.01
C ILE A 64 9.67 -1.41 -0.50
N TYR A 65 8.59 -0.64 -0.53
CA TYR A 65 7.28 -1.11 -0.99
C TYR A 65 6.96 -0.53 -2.36
N SER A 66 6.33 -1.34 -3.18
CA SER A 66 5.86 -0.94 -4.52
C SER A 66 4.49 -1.53 -4.75
N ILE A 67 3.71 -0.89 -5.63
CA ILE A 67 2.39 -1.40 -5.99
C ILE A 67 2.55 -2.58 -6.94
N SER A 68 1.76 -3.64 -6.73
CA SER A 68 1.75 -4.80 -7.61
C SER A 68 0.85 -4.55 -8.81
N SER A 69 0.91 -5.45 -9.82
CA SER A 69 -0.02 -5.37 -10.96
C SER A 69 -1.46 -5.48 -10.50
N LYS A 70 -1.73 -6.34 -9.52
CA LYS A 70 -3.06 -6.48 -8.93
C LYS A 70 -3.49 -5.19 -8.23
N GLY A 71 -2.57 -4.53 -7.52
CA GLY A 71 -2.85 -3.24 -6.87
C GLY A 71 -3.23 -2.17 -7.86
N LYS A 72 -2.51 -2.09 -8.98
CA LYS A 72 -2.82 -1.14 -10.05
C LYS A 72 -4.19 -1.39 -10.64
N LYS A 73 -4.53 -2.66 -10.87
CA LYS A 73 -5.83 -3.03 -11.41
C LYS A 73 -6.96 -2.65 -10.46
N VAL A 74 -6.80 -2.90 -9.17
CA VAL A 74 -7.81 -2.54 -8.17
C VAL A 74 -8.05 -1.04 -8.15
N LEU A 75 -6.98 -0.23 -8.19
CA LEU A 75 -7.12 1.23 -8.22
C LEU A 75 -7.81 1.69 -9.50
N SER A 76 -7.48 1.08 -10.64
CA SER A 76 -8.12 1.41 -11.91
C SER A 76 -9.61 1.10 -11.85
N ASP A 77 -9.99 -0.05 -11.32
CA ASP A 77 -11.39 -0.46 -11.20
C ASP A 77 -12.16 0.50 -10.30
N ILE A 78 -11.55 0.96 -9.20
CA ILE A 78 -12.18 1.91 -8.28
C ILE A 78 -12.36 3.28 -8.95
N SER A 79 -11.39 3.74 -9.73
CA SER A 79 -11.43 5.05 -10.34
C SER A 79 -12.44 5.16 -11.49
N GLU A 80 -12.93 4.04 -11.98
CA GLU A 80 -13.97 4.01 -13.04
C GLU A 80 -15.38 4.14 -12.46
N TRP A 81 -15.52 4.16 -11.15
CA TRP A 81 -16.84 4.28 -10.50
C TRP A 81 -17.25 5.78 -10.40
#